data_37e6b7b3d3aa1204fb5491b3732e630f
#
_entry.id   37e6b7b3d3aa1204fb5491b3732e630f
#
_cell.length_a   1.000
_cell.length_b   1.000
_cell.length_c   1.000
_cell.angle_alpha   90.00
_cell.angle_beta   90.00
_cell.angle_gamma   90.00
#
_symmetry.space_group_name_H-M   'P 1'
#
loop_
_entity.id
_entity.type
_entity.pdbx_description
1 polymer ?
#
loop_
_entity_poly.entity_id
_entity_poly.type
_entity_poly.pdbx_seq_one_letter_code
_entity_poly.pdbx_strand_id
1 'polypeptide(L)'
;MATTDVYTLEQFLADTRTTIKTKGMPSGLEEIRRHLERLLTNATLLHEHLGDPLPSPPRPSQTIAHDPETDVHVLVHGRDEAGKSAPHDHGPCWVVYGNYTNYTQMRRWKRMDDGSVEGHAELTLQKEFRLHAGEAAAFAVGDIHSIEYPPDTYFIRITGGDVEQQKTLRFNLEKQTVEVENRALKS
;
A
#
# COMPACT_ATOMS: atom_id res chain seq x y z
N MET A 1 2.10 -25.98 25.60
CA MET A 1 2.52 -25.06 24.53
C MET A 1 1.54 -23.92 24.55
N ALA A 2 1.97 -22.69 24.80
CA ALA A 2 1.08 -21.54 24.74
C ALA A 2 0.66 -21.37 23.27
N THR A 3 -0.63 -21.46 23.00
CA THR A 3 -1.21 -21.02 21.72
C THR A 3 -0.98 -19.52 21.65
N THR A 4 0.00 -19.07 20.87
CA THR A 4 0.10 -17.67 20.50
C THR A 4 -1.19 -17.35 19.73
N ASP A 5 -2.06 -16.54 20.33
CA ASP A 5 -3.27 -16.06 19.65
C ASP A 5 -2.88 -15.42 18.33
N VAL A 6 -3.38 -15.98 17.24
CA VAL A 6 -3.12 -15.48 15.88
C VAL A 6 -3.77 -14.10 15.76
N TYR A 7 -3.00 -13.10 15.35
CA TYR A 7 -3.54 -11.75 15.13
C TYR A 7 -4.37 -11.72 13.86
N THR A 8 -5.65 -11.48 14.00
CA THR A 8 -6.62 -11.56 12.92
C THR A 8 -6.81 -10.23 12.19
N LEU A 9 -7.41 -10.28 11.00
CA LEU A 9 -7.79 -9.08 10.25
C LEU A 9 -8.78 -8.20 11.03
N GLU A 10 -9.70 -8.80 11.77
CA GLU A 10 -10.65 -8.07 12.63
C GLU A 10 -9.93 -7.31 13.76
N GLN A 11 -8.97 -7.95 14.42
CA GLN A 11 -8.14 -7.29 15.44
C GLN A 11 -7.31 -6.16 14.84
N PHE A 12 -6.73 -6.37 13.65
CA PHE A 12 -6.01 -5.32 12.92
C PHE A 12 -6.89 -4.09 12.65
N LEU A 13 -8.13 -4.29 12.17
CA LEU A 13 -9.05 -3.19 11.92
C LEU A 13 -9.43 -2.46 13.21
N ALA A 14 -9.69 -3.19 14.32
CA ALA A 14 -10.02 -2.60 15.62
C ALA A 14 -8.85 -1.76 16.17
N ASP A 15 -7.63 -2.28 16.12
CA ASP A 15 -6.43 -1.57 16.57
C ASP A 15 -6.14 -0.35 15.68
N THR A 16 -6.29 -0.49 14.36
CA THR A 16 -6.14 0.62 13.40
C THR A 16 -7.16 1.73 13.65
N ARG A 17 -8.41 1.39 13.86
CA ARG A 17 -9.48 2.34 14.22
C ARG A 17 -9.16 3.07 15.52
N THR A 18 -8.72 2.35 16.55
CA THR A 18 -8.30 2.92 17.82
C THR A 18 -7.14 3.89 17.64
N THR A 19 -6.15 3.52 16.86
CA THR A 19 -4.98 4.38 16.54
C THR A 19 -5.41 5.67 15.85
N ILE A 20 -6.27 5.58 14.83
CA ILE A 20 -6.78 6.74 14.10
C ILE A 20 -7.56 7.69 15.04
N LYS A 21 -8.44 7.14 15.89
CA LYS A 21 -9.26 7.93 16.81
C LYS A 21 -8.45 8.60 17.92
N THR A 22 -7.40 7.95 18.40
CA THR A 22 -6.63 8.46 19.57
C THR A 22 -5.47 9.35 19.15
N LYS A 23 -4.82 9.07 18.01
CA LYS A 23 -3.61 9.79 17.57
C LYS A 23 -3.86 10.71 16.38
N GLY A 24 -4.92 10.44 15.60
CA GLY A 24 -5.14 11.10 14.32
C GLY A 24 -4.09 10.74 13.27
N MET A 25 -4.27 11.30 12.06
CA MET A 25 -3.30 11.14 10.97
C MET A 25 -2.58 12.49 10.72
N PRO A 26 -1.29 12.48 10.41
CA PRO A 26 -0.43 11.30 10.13
C PRO A 26 0.23 10.67 11.38
N SER A 27 -0.02 11.16 12.59
CA SER A 27 0.69 10.71 13.81
C SER A 27 0.53 9.22 14.11
N GLY A 28 -0.62 8.61 13.74
CA GLY A 28 -0.89 7.20 13.92
C GLY A 28 -0.27 6.27 12.87
N LEU A 29 0.28 6.83 11.77
CA LEU A 29 0.67 6.06 10.60
C LEU A 29 1.74 4.99 10.88
N GLU A 30 2.73 5.31 11.71
CA GLU A 30 3.79 4.38 12.11
C GLU A 30 3.26 3.23 12.98
N GLU A 31 2.24 3.47 13.79
CA GLU A 31 1.60 2.43 14.58
C GLU A 31 0.76 1.50 13.70
N ILE A 32 0.02 2.04 12.73
CA ILE A 32 -0.70 1.24 11.73
C ILE A 32 0.27 0.37 10.94
N ARG A 33 1.46 0.86 10.60
CA ARG A 33 2.51 0.08 9.97
C ARG A 33 2.91 -1.14 10.82
N ARG A 34 3.08 -0.94 12.15
CA ARG A 34 3.41 -2.04 13.09
C ARG A 34 2.25 -3.02 13.25
N HIS A 35 1.01 -2.54 13.25
CA HIS A 35 -0.16 -3.43 13.25
C HIS A 35 -0.19 -4.31 11.99
N LEU A 36 0.17 -3.73 10.83
CA LEU A 36 0.28 -4.52 9.60
C LEU A 36 1.40 -5.56 9.69
N GLU A 37 2.59 -5.21 10.20
CA GLU A 37 3.67 -6.21 10.40
C GLU A 37 3.21 -7.36 11.29
N ARG A 38 2.45 -7.07 12.34
CA ARG A 38 1.86 -8.11 13.17
C ARG A 38 0.84 -8.95 12.41
N LEU A 39 -0.02 -8.34 11.56
CA LEU A 39 -0.97 -9.08 10.73
C LEU A 39 -0.28 -9.99 9.72
N LEU A 40 0.86 -9.57 9.16
CA LEU A 40 1.64 -10.35 8.20
C LEU A 40 2.24 -11.63 8.81
N THR A 41 2.28 -11.77 10.13
CA THR A 41 2.67 -13.03 10.80
C THR A 41 1.57 -14.08 10.79
N ASN A 42 0.33 -13.74 10.42
CA ASN A 42 -0.77 -14.69 10.29
C ASN A 42 -0.61 -15.50 9.00
N ALA A 43 -0.12 -16.72 9.13
CA ALA A 43 0.16 -17.62 8.00
C ALA A 43 -1.08 -18.06 7.22
N THR A 44 -2.28 -17.94 7.81
CA THR A 44 -3.55 -18.33 7.17
C THR A 44 -4.31 -17.19 6.52
N LEU A 45 -3.86 -15.93 6.72
CA LEU A 45 -4.56 -14.72 6.28
C LEU A 45 -5.00 -14.77 4.81
N LEU A 46 -4.11 -15.12 3.89
CA LEU A 46 -4.45 -15.16 2.47
C LEU A 46 -5.43 -16.29 2.16
N HIS A 47 -5.25 -17.49 2.74
CA HIS A 47 -6.14 -18.62 2.53
C HIS A 47 -7.56 -18.35 3.05
N GLU A 48 -7.67 -17.68 4.18
CA GLU A 48 -8.96 -17.30 4.79
C GLU A 48 -9.76 -16.34 3.88
N HIS A 49 -9.08 -15.46 3.15
CA HIS A 49 -9.75 -14.41 2.37
C HIS A 49 -9.74 -14.63 0.86
N LEU A 50 -8.80 -15.39 0.32
CA LEU A 50 -8.67 -15.66 -1.10
C LEU A 50 -9.05 -17.08 -1.50
N GLY A 51 -9.08 -18.01 -0.53
CA GLY A 51 -9.37 -19.42 -0.72
C GLY A 51 -8.14 -20.32 -0.59
N ASP A 52 -8.41 -21.61 -0.35
CA ASP A 52 -7.40 -22.67 -0.26
C ASP A 52 -7.73 -23.78 -1.28
N PRO A 53 -6.89 -24.01 -2.31
CA PRO A 53 -5.64 -23.30 -2.61
C PRO A 53 -5.84 -21.83 -3.04
N LEU A 54 -4.80 -21.03 -2.93
CA LEU A 54 -4.80 -19.66 -3.46
C LEU A 54 -5.12 -19.67 -4.96
N PRO A 55 -5.82 -18.63 -5.48
CA PRO A 55 -6.15 -18.55 -6.89
C PRO A 55 -4.89 -18.54 -7.78
N SER A 56 -4.94 -19.32 -8.87
CA SER A 56 -3.87 -19.37 -9.87
C SER A 56 -4.49 -19.12 -11.26
N PRO A 57 -4.07 -18.08 -12.02
CA PRO A 57 -3.12 -17.04 -11.59
C PRO A 57 -3.65 -16.19 -10.43
N PRO A 58 -2.77 -15.54 -9.65
CA PRO A 58 -3.18 -14.61 -8.62
C PRO A 58 -4.06 -13.47 -9.18
N ARG A 59 -5.07 -13.06 -8.40
CA ARG A 59 -5.87 -11.89 -8.78
C ARG A 59 -5.06 -10.60 -8.61
N PRO A 60 -5.09 -9.67 -9.58
CA PRO A 60 -4.27 -8.45 -9.55
C PRO A 60 -4.47 -7.60 -8.30
N SER A 61 -5.72 -7.46 -7.84
CA SER A 61 -6.05 -6.86 -6.55
C SER A 61 -7.42 -7.34 -6.09
N GLN A 62 -7.58 -7.49 -4.78
CA GLN A 62 -8.84 -7.86 -4.15
C GLN A 62 -8.97 -7.15 -2.81
N THR A 63 -10.08 -6.43 -2.61
CA THR A 63 -10.44 -5.89 -1.29
C THR A 63 -10.89 -7.05 -0.41
N ILE A 64 -10.24 -7.21 0.73
CA ILE A 64 -10.55 -8.25 1.72
C ILE A 64 -11.25 -7.69 2.96
N ALA A 65 -11.14 -6.38 3.21
CA ALA A 65 -11.89 -5.71 4.26
C ALA A 65 -12.02 -4.20 4.00
N HIS A 66 -13.08 -3.63 4.56
CA HIS A 66 -13.31 -2.20 4.64
C HIS A 66 -13.89 -1.85 6.02
N ASP A 67 -13.30 -0.88 6.70
CA ASP A 67 -13.84 -0.29 7.93
C ASP A 67 -14.59 1.00 7.59
N PRO A 68 -15.95 0.99 7.61
CA PRO A 68 -16.74 2.17 7.23
C PRO A 68 -16.64 3.32 8.24
N GLU A 69 -16.15 3.07 9.45
CA GLU A 69 -16.04 4.09 10.50
C GLU A 69 -14.82 5.01 10.29
N THR A 70 -13.75 4.47 9.74
CA THR A 70 -12.50 5.22 9.50
C THR A 70 -12.12 5.27 8.01
N ASP A 71 -12.97 4.70 7.16
CA ASP A 71 -12.75 4.54 5.71
C ASP A 71 -11.41 3.87 5.36
N VAL A 72 -11.02 2.88 6.19
CA VAL A 72 -9.82 2.08 5.97
C VAL A 72 -10.14 0.91 5.07
N HIS A 73 -9.41 0.80 3.95
CA HIS A 73 -9.51 -0.32 3.01
C HIS A 73 -8.29 -1.22 3.11
N VAL A 74 -8.52 -2.53 3.06
CA VAL A 74 -7.48 -3.56 3.05
C VAL A 74 -7.55 -4.33 1.75
N LEU A 75 -6.50 -4.22 0.93
CA LEU A 75 -6.41 -4.86 -0.36
C LEU A 75 -5.22 -5.83 -0.39
N VAL A 76 -5.45 -7.02 -0.95
CA VAL A 76 -4.38 -7.96 -1.31
C VAL A 76 -4.07 -7.82 -2.79
N HIS A 77 -2.80 -7.76 -3.12
CA HIS A 77 -2.30 -7.79 -4.48
C HIS A 77 -1.51 -9.07 -4.71
N GLY A 78 -1.95 -9.89 -5.66
CA GLY A 78 -1.23 -11.05 -6.15
C GLY A 78 -0.59 -10.76 -7.51
N ARG A 79 0.63 -11.22 -7.71
CA ARG A 79 1.42 -10.99 -8.93
C ARG A 79 2.12 -12.29 -9.33
N ASP A 80 1.73 -12.83 -10.48
CA ASP A 80 2.33 -14.01 -11.12
C ASP A 80 3.53 -13.67 -12.01
N GLU A 81 3.62 -12.41 -12.43
CA GLU A 81 4.74 -11.89 -13.21
C GLU A 81 5.47 -10.77 -12.47
N ALA A 82 6.74 -10.58 -12.81
CA ALA A 82 7.50 -9.43 -12.33
C ALA A 82 6.90 -8.12 -12.87
N GLY A 83 6.93 -7.09 -12.06
CA GLY A 83 6.39 -5.80 -12.47
C GLY A 83 6.98 -4.62 -11.72
N LYS A 84 6.72 -3.43 -12.28
CA LYS A 84 7.12 -2.16 -11.66
C LYS A 84 6.08 -1.09 -11.94
N SER A 85 5.94 -0.13 -11.02
CA SER A 85 5.15 1.08 -11.22
C SER A 85 6.04 2.28 -11.54
N ALA A 86 5.51 3.23 -12.30
CA ALA A 86 6.07 4.57 -12.32
C ALA A 86 5.93 5.23 -10.93
N PRO A 87 6.74 6.25 -10.59
CA PRO A 87 6.51 7.05 -9.40
C PRO A 87 5.10 7.64 -9.42
N HIS A 88 4.42 7.58 -8.27
CA HIS A 88 3.04 8.06 -8.11
C HIS A 88 2.76 8.40 -6.64
N ASP A 89 1.69 9.15 -6.41
CA ASP A 89 1.09 9.33 -5.10
C ASP A 89 -0.26 8.60 -4.99
N HIS A 90 -0.94 8.79 -3.90
CA HIS A 90 -2.29 8.26 -3.66
C HIS A 90 -3.34 9.36 -3.43
N GLY A 91 -3.07 10.55 -3.96
CA GLY A 91 -3.96 11.71 -3.78
C GLY A 91 -4.13 12.04 -2.30
N PRO A 92 -5.37 12.16 -1.79
CA PRO A 92 -5.64 12.50 -0.40
C PRO A 92 -5.47 11.33 0.57
N CYS A 93 -5.09 10.13 0.09
CA CYS A 93 -4.99 8.93 0.91
C CYS A 93 -3.56 8.71 1.41
N TRP A 94 -3.43 8.35 2.68
CA TRP A 94 -2.23 7.70 3.19
C TRP A 94 -2.27 6.20 2.85
N VAL A 95 -1.10 5.56 2.76
CA VAL A 95 -1.01 4.13 2.48
C VAL A 95 0.05 3.45 3.32
N VAL A 96 -0.20 2.18 3.66
CA VAL A 96 0.79 1.27 4.23
C VAL A 96 0.86 0.03 3.36
N TYR A 97 2.07 -0.32 2.92
CA TYR A 97 2.34 -1.56 2.20
C TYR A 97 3.00 -2.56 3.14
N GLY A 98 2.56 -3.80 3.11
CA GLY A 98 3.17 -4.91 3.81
C GLY A 98 3.39 -6.09 2.87
N ASN A 99 4.58 -6.68 2.90
CA ASN A 99 4.90 -7.80 2.03
C ASN A 99 4.55 -9.12 2.70
N TYR A 100 3.77 -9.97 2.03
CA TYR A 100 3.35 -11.26 2.58
C TYR A 100 4.22 -12.41 2.09
N THR A 101 4.53 -12.44 0.79
CA THR A 101 5.46 -13.43 0.22
C THR A 101 6.51 -12.72 -0.62
N ASN A 102 7.67 -13.35 -0.78
CA ASN A 102 8.77 -12.83 -1.60
C ASN A 102 9.26 -11.46 -1.10
N TYR A 103 9.42 -10.46 -1.97
CA TYR A 103 9.81 -9.10 -1.60
C TYR A 103 9.27 -8.06 -2.57
N THR A 104 9.26 -6.81 -2.12
CA THR A 104 9.02 -5.65 -2.97
C THR A 104 10.17 -4.65 -2.82
N GLN A 105 10.70 -4.15 -3.94
CA GLN A 105 11.67 -3.07 -3.98
C GLN A 105 10.90 -1.75 -4.01
N MET A 106 11.06 -0.93 -2.99
CA MET A 106 10.37 0.34 -2.82
C MET A 106 11.32 1.50 -3.05
N ARG A 107 10.85 2.56 -3.72
CA ARG A 107 11.59 3.81 -3.87
C ARG A 107 10.73 4.96 -3.41
N ARG A 108 11.30 5.86 -2.59
CA ARG A 108 10.72 7.16 -2.26
C ARG A 108 11.34 8.22 -3.12
N TRP A 109 10.50 9.12 -3.61
CA TRP A 109 10.91 10.20 -4.47
C TRP A 109 10.58 11.54 -3.83
N LYS A 110 11.41 12.53 -4.06
CA LYS A 110 11.15 13.91 -3.66
C LYS A 110 10.95 14.76 -4.91
N ARG A 111 9.87 15.54 -4.94
CA ARG A 111 9.65 16.54 -5.98
C ARG A 111 10.57 17.73 -5.73
N MET A 112 11.25 18.19 -6.78
CA MET A 112 12.27 19.23 -6.71
C MET A 112 11.79 20.57 -7.28
N ASP A 113 10.82 20.55 -8.19
CA ASP A 113 10.15 21.73 -8.72
C ASP A 113 9.04 22.23 -7.77
N ASP A 114 8.58 23.45 -7.95
CA ASP A 114 7.54 24.10 -7.14
C ASP A 114 6.11 23.80 -7.62
N GLY A 115 5.95 23.04 -8.71
CA GLY A 115 4.67 22.70 -9.30
C GLY A 115 3.97 23.84 -10.05
N SER A 116 4.65 24.96 -10.30
CA SER A 116 4.07 26.14 -10.97
C SER A 116 3.86 25.92 -12.47
N VAL A 117 4.59 25.00 -13.08
CA VAL A 117 4.48 24.67 -14.50
C VAL A 117 3.58 23.44 -14.67
N GLU A 118 2.43 23.64 -15.31
CA GLU A 118 1.46 22.56 -15.53
C GLU A 118 2.08 21.42 -16.35
N GLY A 119 1.85 20.18 -15.89
CA GLY A 119 2.35 18.97 -16.55
C GLY A 119 3.84 18.69 -16.36
N HIS A 120 4.61 19.60 -15.73
CA HIS A 120 6.01 19.41 -15.43
C HIS A 120 6.24 18.91 -14.01
N ALA A 121 7.22 18.02 -13.82
CA ALA A 121 7.69 17.61 -12.50
C ALA A 121 9.10 17.03 -12.57
N GLU A 122 9.97 17.51 -11.69
CA GLU A 122 11.30 16.97 -11.46
C GLU A 122 11.32 16.15 -10.17
N LEU A 123 11.73 14.88 -10.26
CA LEU A 123 11.87 14.02 -9.09
C LEU A 123 13.33 13.61 -8.89
N THR A 124 13.73 13.54 -7.63
CA THR A 124 14.99 12.91 -7.21
C THR A 124 14.71 11.71 -6.31
N LEU A 125 15.53 10.66 -6.45
CA LEU A 125 15.47 9.50 -5.57
C LEU A 125 15.92 9.91 -4.16
N GLN A 126 15.04 9.77 -3.18
CA GLN A 126 15.31 10.07 -1.78
C GLN A 126 15.80 8.83 -1.03
N LYS A 127 15.15 7.69 -1.26
CA LYS A 127 15.46 6.43 -0.59
C LYS A 127 15.05 5.25 -1.45
N GLU A 128 15.89 4.21 -1.46
CA GLU A 128 15.56 2.90 -1.99
C GLU A 128 15.74 1.86 -0.89
N PHE A 129 14.80 0.94 -0.79
CA PHE A 129 14.81 -0.12 0.21
C PHE A 129 13.96 -1.30 -0.23
N ARG A 130 14.19 -2.45 0.38
CA ARG A 130 13.44 -3.67 0.12
C ARG A 130 12.56 -4.00 1.32
N LEU A 131 11.33 -4.43 1.07
CA LEU A 131 10.46 -5.05 2.04
C LEU A 131 10.44 -6.55 1.79
N HIS A 132 10.90 -7.31 2.75
CA HIS A 132 10.79 -8.76 2.76
C HIS A 132 9.45 -9.19 3.36
N ALA A 133 9.12 -10.48 3.26
CA ALA A 133 7.93 -11.03 3.89
C ALA A 133 7.90 -10.69 5.39
N GLY A 134 6.78 -10.18 5.87
CA GLY A 134 6.60 -9.72 7.25
C GLY A 134 6.96 -8.25 7.51
N GLU A 135 7.57 -7.55 6.55
CA GLU A 135 7.94 -6.14 6.70
C GLU A 135 6.91 -5.21 6.06
N ALA A 136 6.79 -3.99 6.60
CA ALA A 136 5.88 -2.98 6.11
C ALA A 136 6.51 -1.58 6.05
N ALA A 137 6.02 -0.75 5.11
CA ALA A 137 6.38 0.66 4.97
C ALA A 137 5.13 1.53 4.85
N ALA A 138 5.19 2.71 5.46
CA ALA A 138 4.10 3.68 5.48
C ALA A 138 4.45 4.90 4.63
N PHE A 139 3.45 5.47 3.95
CA PHE A 139 3.54 6.65 3.11
C PHE A 139 2.41 7.61 3.50
N ALA A 140 2.77 8.81 3.88
CA ALA A 140 1.81 9.86 4.20
C ALA A 140 1.11 10.39 2.93
N VAL A 141 0.07 11.19 3.13
CA VAL A 141 -0.59 11.92 2.03
C VAL A 141 0.45 12.76 1.29
N GLY A 142 0.50 12.61 -0.04
CA GLY A 142 1.44 13.33 -0.91
C GLY A 142 2.83 12.70 -1.03
N ASP A 143 3.13 11.63 -0.29
CA ASP A 143 4.39 10.89 -0.47
C ASP A 143 4.42 10.22 -1.85
N ILE A 144 5.50 10.48 -2.60
CA ILE A 144 5.70 9.90 -3.94
C ILE A 144 6.57 8.66 -3.81
N HIS A 145 6.09 7.55 -4.36
CA HIS A 145 6.83 6.29 -4.35
C HIS A 145 6.65 5.49 -5.63
N SER A 146 7.48 4.47 -5.79
CA SER A 146 7.32 3.43 -6.81
C SER A 146 7.66 2.08 -6.21
N ILE A 147 7.07 1.03 -6.77
CA ILE A 147 7.23 -0.36 -6.34
C ILE A 147 7.71 -1.20 -7.52
N GLU A 148 8.60 -2.15 -7.24
CA GLU A 148 9.03 -3.19 -8.15
C GLU A 148 9.00 -4.53 -7.41
N TYR A 149 8.56 -5.59 -8.08
CA TYR A 149 8.38 -6.90 -7.46
C TYR A 149 8.71 -8.02 -8.45
N PRO A 150 9.25 -9.16 -7.97
CA PRO A 150 9.44 -10.36 -8.77
C PRO A 150 8.10 -11.11 -8.96
N PRO A 151 8.08 -12.18 -9.77
CA PRO A 151 6.93 -13.07 -9.87
C PRO A 151 6.55 -13.68 -8.51
N ASP A 152 5.35 -14.22 -8.41
CA ASP A 152 4.82 -14.93 -7.23
C ASP A 152 4.86 -14.09 -5.94
N THR A 153 4.62 -12.78 -6.08
CA THR A 153 4.60 -11.84 -4.95
C THR A 153 3.17 -11.55 -4.50
N TYR A 154 2.90 -11.73 -3.20
CA TYR A 154 1.72 -11.21 -2.54
C TYR A 154 2.09 -10.09 -1.57
N PHE A 155 1.41 -8.97 -1.68
CA PHE A 155 1.54 -7.86 -0.75
C PHE A 155 0.18 -7.27 -0.40
N ILE A 156 0.09 -6.67 0.79
CA ILE A 156 -1.11 -6.03 1.32
C ILE A 156 -0.94 -4.52 1.23
N ARG A 157 -1.98 -3.83 0.79
CA ARG A 157 -2.08 -2.37 0.79
C ARG A 157 -3.21 -1.95 1.70
N ILE A 158 -2.89 -1.15 2.70
CA ILE A 158 -3.86 -0.48 3.56
C ILE A 158 -3.96 0.96 3.10
N THR A 159 -5.17 1.49 2.97
CA THR A 159 -5.39 2.89 2.57
C THR A 159 -6.40 3.56 3.49
N GLY A 160 -6.17 4.83 3.80
CA GLY A 160 -7.18 5.68 4.42
C GLY A 160 -7.95 6.40 3.32
N GLY A 161 -9.07 5.83 2.92
CA GLY A 161 -9.89 6.21 1.79
C GLY A 161 -9.78 5.27 0.61
N ASP A 162 -10.80 5.28 -0.25
CA ASP A 162 -10.82 4.50 -1.49
C ASP A 162 -9.98 5.17 -2.58
N VAL A 163 -8.73 4.72 -2.71
CA VAL A 163 -7.78 5.26 -3.71
C VAL A 163 -8.31 5.09 -5.14
N GLU A 164 -9.10 4.06 -5.42
CA GLU A 164 -9.64 3.81 -6.76
C GLU A 164 -10.69 4.86 -7.18
N GLN A 165 -11.21 5.64 -6.22
CA GLN A 165 -12.13 6.77 -6.47
C GLN A 165 -11.40 8.13 -6.45
N GLN A 166 -10.08 8.15 -6.25
CA GLN A 166 -9.34 9.39 -6.11
C GLN A 166 -8.58 9.77 -7.40
N LYS A 167 -8.29 11.07 -7.49
CA LYS A 167 -7.29 11.58 -8.43
C LYS A 167 -5.91 11.40 -7.81
N THR A 168 -4.99 10.79 -8.53
CA THR A 168 -3.62 10.54 -8.13
C THR A 168 -2.66 11.16 -9.15
N LEU A 169 -1.43 11.43 -8.75
CA LEU A 169 -0.40 11.92 -9.63
C LEU A 169 0.48 10.75 -10.09
N ARG A 170 0.77 10.72 -11.38
CA ARG A 170 1.70 9.79 -11.99
C ARG A 170 2.82 10.54 -12.68
N PHE A 171 4.06 10.18 -12.38
CA PHE A 171 5.25 10.91 -12.82
C PHE A 171 6.03 10.10 -13.86
N ASN A 172 6.56 10.80 -14.85
CA ASN A 172 7.49 10.25 -15.83
C ASN A 172 8.88 10.87 -15.63
N LEU A 173 9.83 10.06 -15.18
CA LEU A 173 11.18 10.51 -14.86
C LEU A 173 11.98 10.97 -16.08
N GLU A 174 11.80 10.28 -17.22
CA GLU A 174 12.56 10.60 -18.45
C GLU A 174 12.08 11.88 -19.09
N LYS A 175 10.76 12.08 -19.10
CA LYS A 175 10.13 13.27 -19.70
C LYS A 175 10.02 14.44 -18.75
N GLN A 176 10.30 14.23 -17.46
CA GLN A 176 10.08 15.21 -16.40
C GLN A 176 8.63 15.75 -16.41
N THR A 177 7.65 14.84 -16.53
CA THR A 177 6.25 15.21 -16.59
C THR A 177 5.45 14.56 -15.45
N VAL A 178 4.32 15.22 -15.12
CA VAL A 178 3.32 14.70 -14.21
C VAL A 178 1.94 14.75 -14.87
N GLU A 179 1.18 13.68 -14.67
CA GLU A 179 -0.20 13.54 -15.15
C GLU A 179 -1.12 13.26 -13.98
N VAL A 180 -2.33 13.83 -14.03
CA VAL A 180 -3.40 13.48 -13.10
C VAL A 180 -4.11 12.23 -13.63
N GLU A 181 -4.02 11.15 -12.88
CA GLU A 181 -4.73 9.91 -13.16
C GLU A 181 -6.05 9.89 -12.39
N ASN A 182 -7.17 9.83 -13.10
CA ASN A 182 -8.49 9.64 -12.48
C ASN A 182 -8.83 8.15 -12.53
N ARG A 183 -8.66 7.44 -11.43
CA ARG A 183 -8.85 5.99 -11.37
C ARG A 183 -10.30 5.58 -11.50
N ALA A 184 -11.23 6.40 -10.99
CA ALA A 184 -12.68 6.15 -11.12
C ALA A 184 -13.18 6.02 -12.57
N LEU A 185 -12.41 6.53 -13.55
CA LEU A 185 -12.76 6.43 -14.98
C LEU A 185 -12.17 5.20 -15.67
N LYS A 186 -11.41 4.37 -14.94
CA LYS A 186 -10.71 3.16 -15.48
C LYS A 186 -11.30 1.85 -15.00
N SER A 187 -12.33 1.92 -14.12
CA SER A 187 -13.04 0.76 -13.54
C SER A 187 -14.22 0.33 -14.42
#